data_80fb99a5e7f18ff623791a5e9c61e056
#
_entry.id   80fb99a5e7f18ff623791a5e9c61e056
#
_cell.length_a   1.000
_cell.length_b   1.000
_cell.length_c   1.000
_cell.angle_alpha   90.00
_cell.angle_beta   90.00
_cell.angle_gamma   90.00
#
_symmetry.space_group_name_H-M   'P 1'
#
loop_
_entity.id
_entity.type
_entity.pdbx_description
1 polymer ?
#
loop_
_entity_poly.entity_id
_entity_poly.type
_entity_poly.pdbx_seq_one_letter_code
_entity_poly.pdbx_strand_id
1 'polypeptide(L)'
;MIRLLRLTCLLLIFATKLSFASVDFDTYFENKTLRVDYLLGGNANEQTVFLQQIKKESFWGGTTKNLVDSFNYGNFRFKLIDKASETLIYSRGFGSLFQEWQATPEAKMLNRSYYQVNVMPFPKHKAQFVIDYRNRDGVYVKLFEYEINPENYFILEEKAMDVKSSKLMGKGKASESIDIAFVAEGYTQEEMGKFRADVERIAGYVLNVEPFKSYADRFNIYALESVSEDSGPDIPGQHIYKNTVLNSTFYTFDSERYLTTSDLKTMHDIAANVPYDHIFVLINTDKYGGAGIYNYYTSCASDHKLSREVASHEFGHGFVGLADEYYNDSVSVEDFYNLKVEPWEPNITTLVDFDRKWKSMLEKGIVTPTPRTEEYEGKVGLFEGGGYMSKGMFSPVMDCKMKTNNKDEFCPVCQKACERMIRFTIGE
;
A
#
# COMPACT_ATOMS: atom_id res chain seq x y z
N MET A 1 33.46 -27.48 62.62
CA MET A 1 32.11 -26.89 62.48
C MET A 1 32.24 -25.64 61.60
N ILE A 2 32.11 -25.80 60.32
CA ILE A 2 32.23 -24.72 59.32
C ILE A 2 30.84 -24.42 58.82
N ARG A 3 30.32 -23.21 59.09
CA ARG A 3 29.02 -22.73 58.60
C ARG A 3 29.20 -22.21 57.14
N LEU A 4 28.55 -22.86 56.20
CA LEU A 4 28.45 -22.40 54.83
C LEU A 4 27.42 -21.28 54.76
N LEU A 5 27.82 -20.05 54.41
CA LEU A 5 26.95 -18.93 54.08
C LEU A 5 26.52 -19.09 52.61
N ARG A 6 25.24 -19.37 52.39
CA ARG A 6 24.65 -19.32 51.02
C ARG A 6 24.27 -17.88 50.72
N LEU A 7 25.00 -17.25 49.81
CA LEU A 7 24.69 -15.95 49.23
C LEU A 7 23.71 -16.17 48.07
N THR A 8 22.45 -15.84 48.25
CA THR A 8 21.43 -15.87 47.19
C THR A 8 21.49 -14.53 46.48
N CYS A 9 22.09 -14.47 45.28
CA CYS A 9 22.00 -13.32 44.40
C CYS A 9 20.60 -13.30 43.74
N LEU A 10 19.77 -12.35 44.16
CA LEU A 10 18.49 -12.02 43.49
C LEU A 10 18.81 -11.16 42.26
N LEU A 11 18.79 -11.75 41.05
CA LEU A 11 18.84 -10.99 39.82
C LEU A 11 17.46 -10.36 39.59
N LEU A 12 17.35 -9.08 39.91
CA LEU A 12 16.23 -8.24 39.48
C LEU A 12 16.39 -7.94 37.99
N ILE A 13 15.68 -8.70 37.16
CA ILE A 13 15.50 -8.38 35.72
C ILE A 13 14.55 -7.17 35.65
N PHE A 14 15.10 -5.98 35.52
CA PHE A 14 14.35 -4.81 35.10
C PHE A 14 13.96 -5.01 33.62
N ALA A 15 12.75 -5.49 33.39
CA ALA A 15 12.11 -5.38 32.07
C ALA A 15 11.81 -3.88 31.85
N THR A 16 12.77 -3.14 31.33
CA THR A 16 12.49 -1.81 30.77
C THR A 16 11.55 -2.01 29.59
N LYS A 17 10.27 -1.73 29.79
CA LYS A 17 9.39 -1.43 28.67
C LYS A 17 10.01 -0.23 27.97
N LEU A 18 10.65 -0.46 26.83
CA LEU A 18 10.96 0.61 25.87
C LEU A 18 9.62 1.20 25.44
N SER A 19 9.15 2.19 26.16
CA SER A 19 8.13 3.10 25.68
C SER A 19 8.83 3.91 24.60
N PHE A 20 8.59 3.60 23.32
CA PHE A 20 8.94 4.54 22.26
C PHE A 20 8.14 5.80 22.55
N ALA A 21 8.83 6.87 22.95
CA ALA A 21 8.23 8.18 23.03
C ALA A 21 7.62 8.48 21.66
N SER A 22 6.34 8.87 21.62
CA SER A 22 5.70 9.26 20.38
C SER A 22 6.49 10.42 19.77
N VAL A 23 6.82 10.32 18.50
CA VAL A 23 7.49 11.42 17.79
C VAL A 23 6.54 12.61 17.75
N ASP A 24 6.97 13.75 18.28
CA ASP A 24 6.19 14.98 18.24
C ASP A 24 6.34 15.65 16.88
N PHE A 25 5.23 15.81 16.16
CA PHE A 25 5.21 16.36 14.80
C PHE A 25 5.78 17.77 14.77
N ASP A 26 5.36 18.64 15.68
CA ASP A 26 5.72 20.05 15.66
C ASP A 26 7.21 20.28 16.01
N THR A 27 7.85 19.35 16.69
CA THR A 27 9.29 19.38 16.94
C THR A 27 10.10 19.15 15.67
N TYR A 28 9.70 18.18 14.86
CA TYR A 28 10.52 17.69 13.75
C TYR A 28 10.08 18.16 12.38
N PHE A 29 8.81 18.53 12.19
CA PHE A 29 8.23 18.73 10.87
C PHE A 29 7.54 20.09 10.69
N GLU A 30 7.53 20.57 9.46
CA GLU A 30 6.63 21.59 8.96
C GLU A 30 5.33 20.92 8.44
N ASN A 31 4.23 21.66 8.43
CA ASN A 31 3.00 21.20 7.75
C ASN A 31 3.11 21.35 6.24
N LYS A 32 4.12 20.66 5.67
CA LYS A 32 4.48 20.58 4.25
C LYS A 32 4.85 19.13 3.94
N THR A 33 4.80 18.74 2.66
CA THR A 33 5.24 17.43 2.21
C THR A 33 6.66 17.48 1.66
N LEU A 34 7.52 16.59 2.16
CA LEU A 34 8.74 16.18 1.47
C LEU A 34 8.37 15.04 0.50
N ARG A 35 8.62 15.26 -0.78
CA ARG A 35 8.51 14.25 -1.82
C ARG A 35 9.90 13.90 -2.34
N VAL A 36 10.21 12.62 -2.38
CA VAL A 36 11.47 12.09 -2.92
C VAL A 36 11.14 11.20 -4.11
N ASP A 37 11.59 11.60 -5.29
CA ASP A 37 11.41 10.89 -6.55
C ASP A 37 12.72 10.21 -6.96
N TYR A 38 12.64 8.95 -7.39
CA TYR A 38 13.80 8.16 -7.81
C TYR A 38 13.38 7.06 -8.81
N LEU A 39 14.37 6.49 -9.51
CA LEU A 39 14.18 5.26 -10.23
C LEU A 39 14.65 4.10 -9.35
N LEU A 40 13.83 3.07 -9.26
CA LEU A 40 14.20 1.78 -8.71
C LEU A 40 14.44 0.84 -9.88
N GLY A 41 15.65 0.37 -10.06
CA GLY A 41 16.04 -0.40 -11.25
C GLY A 41 16.95 -1.57 -10.92
N GLY A 42 17.05 -2.50 -11.85
CA GLY A 42 17.86 -3.72 -11.72
C GLY A 42 17.24 -4.88 -12.48
N ASN A 43 17.41 -6.09 -11.94
CA ASN A 43 16.94 -7.36 -12.52
C ASN A 43 16.41 -8.29 -11.41
N ALA A 44 16.19 -9.56 -11.71
CA ALA A 44 15.68 -10.53 -10.74
C ALA A 44 16.52 -10.69 -9.45
N ASN A 45 17.80 -10.33 -9.49
CA ASN A 45 18.75 -10.55 -8.39
C ASN A 45 19.32 -9.29 -7.77
N GLU A 46 19.29 -8.18 -8.50
CA GLU A 46 19.95 -6.93 -8.14
C GLU A 46 18.97 -5.78 -8.24
N GLN A 47 19.15 -4.79 -7.36
CA GLN A 47 18.36 -3.57 -7.35
C GLN A 47 19.19 -2.37 -6.90
N THR A 48 18.92 -1.22 -7.51
CA THR A 48 19.62 0.04 -7.26
C THR A 48 18.64 1.20 -7.31
N VAL A 49 18.87 2.20 -6.47
CA VAL A 49 18.11 3.45 -6.43
C VAL A 49 18.88 4.55 -7.13
N PHE A 50 18.22 5.26 -8.04
CA PHE A 50 18.74 6.43 -8.74
C PHE A 50 17.91 7.66 -8.39
N LEU A 51 18.37 8.49 -7.47
CA LEU A 51 17.68 9.71 -7.05
C LEU A 51 17.44 10.63 -8.26
N GLN A 52 16.22 11.09 -8.44
CA GLN A 52 15.81 11.98 -9.53
C GLN A 52 15.66 13.43 -9.05
N GLN A 53 14.79 13.65 -8.09
CA GLN A 53 14.50 14.98 -7.56
C GLN A 53 13.94 14.92 -6.14
N ILE A 54 13.99 16.04 -5.46
CA ILE A 54 13.37 16.26 -4.16
C ILE A 54 12.46 17.47 -4.29
N LYS A 55 11.22 17.37 -3.80
CA LYS A 55 10.24 18.46 -3.82
C LYS A 55 9.74 18.78 -2.41
N LYS A 56 9.38 20.04 -2.21
CA LYS A 56 8.60 20.51 -1.07
C LYS A 56 7.22 20.92 -1.58
N GLU A 57 6.19 20.16 -1.22
CA GLU A 57 4.81 20.41 -1.63
C GLU A 57 4.04 21.23 -0.59
N SER A 58 2.88 21.77 -1.00
CA SER A 58 2.21 22.86 -0.29
C SER A 58 1.71 22.52 1.12
N PHE A 59 1.34 21.28 1.38
CA PHE A 59 0.79 20.85 2.67
C PHE A 59 1.03 19.35 2.91
N TRP A 60 1.05 18.96 4.18
CA TRP A 60 1.03 17.56 4.59
C TRP A 60 -0.41 17.08 4.74
N GLY A 61 -0.80 16.01 4.04
CA GLY A 61 -2.15 15.42 4.10
C GLY A 61 -2.31 14.38 5.20
N GLY A 62 -1.25 13.65 5.56
CA GLY A 62 -1.32 12.51 6.47
C GLY A 62 -1.41 12.87 7.94
N THR A 63 -1.52 11.83 8.76
CA THR A 63 -1.56 11.98 10.24
C THR A 63 -0.32 12.68 10.81
N THR A 64 -0.52 13.43 11.90
CA THR A 64 0.56 14.06 12.68
C THR A 64 0.91 13.28 13.95
N LYS A 65 0.27 12.11 14.19
CA LYS A 65 0.44 11.32 15.42
C LYS A 65 1.22 10.02 15.18
N ASN A 66 0.73 9.17 14.28
CA ASN A 66 1.33 7.86 14.01
C ASN A 66 2.42 7.98 12.92
N LEU A 67 3.53 8.64 13.27
CA LEU A 67 4.59 8.97 12.31
C LEU A 67 5.51 7.79 11.98
N VAL A 68 5.71 6.86 12.92
CA VAL A 68 6.53 5.67 12.72
C VAL A 68 5.63 4.46 12.51
N ASP A 69 5.86 3.75 11.40
CA ASP A 69 5.10 2.56 11.03
C ASP A 69 5.39 1.40 11.99
N SER A 70 4.33 0.85 12.56
CA SER A 70 4.36 -0.30 13.47
C SER A 70 3.90 -1.62 12.81
N PHE A 71 3.44 -1.59 11.55
CA PHE A 71 2.92 -2.78 10.86
C PHE A 71 4.02 -3.67 10.31
N ASN A 72 5.14 -3.09 9.91
CA ASN A 72 6.21 -3.81 9.24
C ASN A 72 5.74 -4.46 7.92
N TYR A 73 4.84 -3.78 7.18
CA TYR A 73 4.31 -4.23 5.89
C TYR A 73 5.18 -3.73 4.73
N GLY A 74 4.99 -4.35 3.55
CA GLY A 74 5.65 -3.96 2.30
C GLY A 74 7.00 -4.63 2.06
N ASN A 75 7.37 -4.68 0.79
CA ASN A 75 8.65 -5.24 0.33
C ASN A 75 9.77 -4.21 0.43
N PHE A 76 9.40 -2.95 0.50
CA PHE A 76 10.30 -1.82 0.77
C PHE A 76 9.79 -1.03 1.96
N ARG A 77 10.71 -0.27 2.55
CA ARG A 77 10.40 0.68 3.61
C ARG A 77 11.26 1.92 3.42
N PHE A 78 10.66 3.10 3.53
CA PHE A 78 11.43 4.34 3.66
C PHE A 78 11.35 4.90 5.08
N LYS A 79 12.40 5.60 5.46
CA LYS A 79 12.57 6.16 6.80
C LYS A 79 13.16 7.55 6.72
N LEU A 80 12.81 8.39 7.71
CA LEU A 80 13.49 9.65 7.97
C LEU A 80 14.06 9.60 9.38
N ILE A 81 15.37 9.87 9.51
CA ILE A 81 16.09 9.84 10.78
C ILE A 81 16.67 11.25 10.99
N ASP A 82 16.30 11.90 12.09
CA ASP A 82 16.86 13.20 12.45
C ASP A 82 18.37 13.09 12.70
N LYS A 83 19.16 13.93 12.03
CA LYS A 83 20.63 13.83 12.05
C LYS A 83 21.24 14.22 13.41
N ALA A 84 20.59 15.12 14.14
CA ALA A 84 21.12 15.63 15.38
C ALA A 84 20.86 14.69 16.56
N SER A 85 19.67 14.10 16.60
CA SER A 85 19.25 13.19 17.68
C SER A 85 19.38 11.70 17.35
N GLU A 86 19.66 11.36 16.08
CA GLU A 86 19.64 9.99 15.55
C GLU A 86 18.29 9.28 15.73
N THR A 87 17.23 10.03 15.98
CA THR A 87 15.89 9.52 16.22
C THR A 87 15.20 9.19 14.89
N LEU A 88 14.57 8.00 14.80
CA LEU A 88 13.66 7.68 13.72
C LEU A 88 12.40 8.52 13.88
N ILE A 89 12.18 9.49 12.98
CA ILE A 89 11.08 10.45 13.07
C ILE A 89 9.92 10.14 12.12
N TYR A 90 10.14 9.34 11.06
CA TYR A 90 9.10 8.88 10.15
C TYR A 90 9.47 7.56 9.50
N SER A 91 8.49 6.70 9.26
CA SER A 91 8.66 5.52 8.41
C SER A 91 7.34 5.02 7.84
N ARG A 92 7.39 4.45 6.62
CA ARG A 92 6.28 3.70 5.98
C ARG A 92 6.86 2.57 5.14
N GLY A 93 6.13 1.44 5.14
CA GLY A 93 6.35 0.37 4.17
C GLY A 93 5.61 0.64 2.86
N PHE A 94 6.05 0.04 1.76
CA PHE A 94 5.39 0.13 0.45
C PHE A 94 5.71 -1.06 -0.44
N GLY A 95 4.85 -1.30 -1.43
CA GLY A 95 5.07 -2.19 -2.57
C GLY A 95 5.55 -1.40 -3.79
N SER A 96 5.83 -2.10 -4.89
CA SER A 96 6.31 -1.49 -6.13
C SER A 96 6.07 -2.40 -7.32
N LEU A 97 5.71 -1.84 -8.48
CA LEU A 97 5.71 -2.57 -9.75
C LEU A 97 7.08 -3.18 -10.08
N PHE A 98 8.17 -2.53 -9.67
CA PHE A 98 9.52 -3.08 -9.86
C PHE A 98 9.68 -4.44 -9.17
N GLN A 99 9.22 -4.56 -7.92
CA GLN A 99 9.35 -5.82 -7.16
C GLN A 99 8.46 -6.92 -7.78
N GLU A 100 7.27 -6.60 -8.24
CA GLU A 100 6.43 -7.58 -8.93
C GLU A 100 7.06 -8.03 -10.26
N TRP A 101 7.62 -7.09 -11.03
CA TRP A 101 8.36 -7.40 -12.24
C TRP A 101 9.58 -8.29 -11.97
N GLN A 102 10.29 -8.11 -10.85
CA GLN A 102 11.42 -8.96 -10.47
C GLN A 102 11.07 -10.45 -10.37
N ALA A 103 9.79 -10.78 -10.12
CA ALA A 103 9.31 -12.16 -10.08
C ALA A 103 9.00 -12.74 -11.49
N THR A 104 9.05 -11.93 -12.55
CA THR A 104 8.76 -12.37 -13.91
C THR A 104 9.95 -13.05 -14.58
N PRO A 105 9.72 -13.90 -15.62
CA PRO A 105 10.81 -14.46 -16.43
C PRO A 105 11.68 -13.38 -17.12
N GLU A 106 11.08 -12.26 -17.52
CA GLU A 106 11.78 -11.16 -18.19
C GLU A 106 12.89 -10.56 -17.32
N ALA A 107 12.66 -10.45 -16.01
CA ALA A 107 13.64 -9.90 -15.07
C ALA A 107 14.93 -10.75 -14.96
N LYS A 108 14.89 -12.03 -15.37
CA LYS A 108 16.07 -12.89 -15.45
C LYS A 108 16.94 -12.61 -16.69
N MET A 109 16.40 -11.89 -17.68
CA MET A 109 17.04 -11.68 -18.99
C MET A 109 17.58 -10.27 -19.18
N LEU A 110 16.96 -9.27 -18.56
CA LEU A 110 17.31 -7.87 -18.76
C LEU A 110 17.14 -7.02 -17.49
N ASN A 111 17.64 -5.78 -17.52
CA ASN A 111 17.42 -4.77 -16.49
C ASN A 111 16.30 -3.83 -16.91
N ARG A 112 15.43 -3.46 -15.96
CA ARG A 112 14.44 -2.38 -16.10
C ARG A 112 14.52 -1.42 -14.92
N SER A 113 13.93 -0.25 -15.08
CA SER A 113 13.72 0.71 -14.00
C SER A 113 12.27 1.20 -14.00
N TYR A 114 11.78 1.49 -12.80
CA TYR A 114 10.44 2.01 -12.55
C TYR A 114 10.55 3.28 -11.73
N TYR A 115 9.77 4.30 -12.11
CA TYR A 115 9.70 5.53 -11.33
C TYR A 115 9.02 5.27 -9.99
N GLN A 116 9.58 5.83 -8.92
CA GLN A 116 9.08 5.71 -7.56
C GLN A 116 8.94 7.09 -6.94
N VAL A 117 7.93 7.24 -6.11
CA VAL A 117 7.71 8.45 -5.32
C VAL A 117 7.41 8.04 -3.88
N ASN A 118 8.14 8.64 -2.93
CA ASN A 118 7.78 8.55 -1.52
C ASN A 118 7.45 9.93 -0.99
N VAL A 119 6.35 10.03 -0.26
CA VAL A 119 5.88 11.26 0.39
C VAL A 119 5.90 11.11 1.90
N MET A 120 6.32 12.17 2.58
CA MET A 120 6.44 12.22 4.04
C MET A 120 6.39 13.67 4.52
N PRO A 121 6.21 13.94 5.82
CA PRO A 121 6.26 15.31 6.33
C PRO A 121 7.63 15.96 6.07
N PHE A 122 7.64 17.26 5.75
CA PHE A 122 8.87 18.00 5.47
C PHE A 122 9.65 18.26 6.77
N PRO A 123 10.91 17.81 6.91
CA PRO A 123 11.67 17.96 8.14
C PRO A 123 12.13 19.43 8.35
N LYS A 124 12.12 19.91 9.60
CA LYS A 124 12.65 21.23 9.97
C LYS A 124 14.17 21.28 10.02
N HIS A 125 14.80 20.12 10.23
CA HIS A 125 16.23 19.97 10.41
C HIS A 125 16.80 18.96 9.44
N LYS A 126 18.14 18.89 9.33
CA LYS A 126 18.79 17.85 8.52
C LYS A 126 18.36 16.45 8.94
N ALA A 127 17.95 15.65 8.00
CA ALA A 127 17.50 14.30 8.22
C ALA A 127 18.12 13.32 7.22
N GLN A 128 18.31 12.08 7.63
CA GLN A 128 18.74 10.99 6.75
C GLN A 128 17.51 10.29 6.18
N PHE A 129 17.29 10.40 4.87
CA PHE A 129 16.34 9.58 4.15
C PHE A 129 16.97 8.23 3.85
N VAL A 130 16.30 7.13 4.16
CA VAL A 130 16.79 5.76 3.97
C VAL A 130 15.71 4.93 3.31
N ILE A 131 16.11 4.12 2.32
CA ILE A 131 15.27 3.08 1.73
C ILE A 131 15.86 1.73 2.13
N ASP A 132 15.03 0.87 2.73
CA ASP A 132 15.33 -0.54 2.97
C ASP A 132 14.51 -1.41 2.01
N TYR A 133 15.05 -2.56 1.61
CA TYR A 133 14.29 -3.62 0.94
C TYR A 133 14.22 -4.85 1.82
N ARG A 134 13.14 -5.62 1.69
CA ARG A 134 12.96 -6.90 2.40
C ARG A 134 13.61 -8.00 1.57
N ASN A 135 14.63 -8.63 2.14
CA ASN A 135 15.30 -9.76 1.49
C ASN A 135 14.45 -11.05 1.56
N ARG A 136 14.94 -12.13 0.95
CA ARG A 136 14.25 -13.44 0.95
C ARG A 136 14.11 -14.09 2.33
N ASP A 137 14.84 -13.62 3.34
CA ASP A 137 14.71 -14.07 4.73
C ASP A 137 13.72 -13.23 5.53
N GLY A 138 13.00 -12.32 4.88
CA GLY A 138 12.00 -11.45 5.50
C GLY A 138 12.59 -10.27 6.29
N VAL A 139 13.89 -10.01 6.17
CA VAL A 139 14.61 -8.97 6.90
C VAL A 139 14.82 -7.74 6.03
N TYR A 140 14.57 -6.56 6.60
CA TYR A 140 14.91 -5.31 5.93
C TYR A 140 16.42 -5.05 5.93
N VAL A 141 16.96 -4.80 4.74
CA VAL A 141 18.35 -4.46 4.48
C VAL A 141 18.40 -3.08 3.83
N LYS A 142 19.31 -2.22 4.29
CA LYS A 142 19.48 -0.88 3.71
C LYS A 142 19.89 -0.98 2.23
N LEU A 143 19.12 -0.32 1.37
CA LEU A 143 19.38 -0.24 -0.07
C LEU A 143 19.97 1.11 -0.47
N PHE A 144 19.49 2.20 0.12
CA PHE A 144 19.87 3.56 -0.26
C PHE A 144 19.79 4.49 0.95
N GLU A 145 20.62 5.54 0.95
CA GLU A 145 20.51 6.64 1.90
C GLU A 145 20.93 7.97 1.26
N TYR A 146 20.27 9.04 1.69
CA TYR A 146 20.55 10.40 1.23
C TYR A 146 20.27 11.42 2.34
N GLU A 147 21.14 12.42 2.51
CA GLU A 147 20.92 13.51 3.48
C GLU A 147 19.96 14.56 2.90
N ILE A 148 18.84 14.76 3.56
CA ILE A 148 17.92 15.87 3.30
C ILE A 148 18.37 17.06 4.13
N ASN A 149 18.82 18.12 3.47
CA ASN A 149 19.05 19.41 4.11
C ASN A 149 17.91 20.37 3.71
N PRO A 150 17.03 20.77 4.64
CA PRO A 150 15.89 21.65 4.33
C PRO A 150 16.25 22.99 3.69
N GLU A 151 17.50 23.47 3.92
CA GLU A 151 18.01 24.72 3.36
C GLU A 151 18.60 24.55 1.94
N ASN A 152 18.58 23.34 1.40
CA ASN A 152 19.15 23.07 0.08
C ASN A 152 18.26 23.68 -1.02
N TYR A 153 18.79 24.67 -1.73
CA TYR A 153 18.09 25.37 -2.83
C TYR A 153 17.79 24.49 -4.06
N PHE A 154 18.30 23.27 -4.11
CA PHE A 154 17.89 22.27 -5.12
C PHE A 154 16.63 21.49 -4.76
N ILE A 155 16.06 21.68 -3.57
CA ILE A 155 14.73 21.20 -3.27
C ILE A 155 13.73 22.05 -4.04
N LEU A 156 12.98 21.43 -4.94
CA LEU A 156 12.05 22.11 -5.82
C LEU A 156 10.78 22.52 -5.04
N GLU A 157 10.47 23.80 -5.02
CA GLU A 157 9.21 24.34 -4.49
C GLU A 157 8.29 24.73 -5.66
N GLU A 158 8.03 23.76 -6.53
CA GLU A 158 7.18 23.98 -7.69
C GLU A 158 5.69 23.98 -7.29
N LYS A 159 4.92 24.80 -8.01
CA LYS A 159 3.46 24.65 -7.97
C LYS A 159 3.07 23.29 -8.56
N ALA A 160 2.11 22.61 -7.92
CA ALA A 160 1.54 21.39 -8.48
C ALA A 160 1.00 21.63 -9.91
N MET A 161 0.93 20.56 -10.71
CA MET A 161 0.27 20.62 -12.02
C MET A 161 -1.13 21.21 -11.86
N ASP A 162 -1.49 22.21 -12.65
CA ASP A 162 -2.77 22.92 -12.50
C ASP A 162 -3.90 22.05 -13.04
N VAL A 163 -4.51 21.26 -12.15
CA VAL A 163 -5.72 20.48 -12.45
C VAL A 163 -6.87 20.97 -11.58
N LYS A 164 -8.05 20.99 -12.14
CA LYS A 164 -9.25 21.30 -11.37
C LYS A 164 -9.51 20.17 -10.37
N SER A 165 -9.65 20.55 -9.09
CA SER A 165 -9.91 19.61 -8.01
C SER A 165 -11.19 19.97 -7.26
N SER A 166 -11.91 18.96 -6.79
CA SER A 166 -13.10 19.13 -5.97
C SER A 166 -13.19 18.08 -4.88
N LYS A 167 -13.59 18.48 -3.67
CA LYS A 167 -13.90 17.55 -2.59
C LYS A 167 -15.35 17.10 -2.74
N LEU A 168 -15.58 15.85 -3.10
CA LEU A 168 -16.91 15.29 -3.36
C LEU A 168 -17.57 14.75 -2.09
N MET A 169 -16.77 14.15 -1.18
CA MET A 169 -17.28 13.56 0.07
C MET A 169 -16.36 13.91 1.24
N GLY A 170 -16.92 13.83 2.45
CA GLY A 170 -16.20 14.04 3.69
C GLY A 170 -16.10 15.51 4.11
N LYS A 171 -15.95 15.74 5.43
CA LYS A 171 -15.84 17.06 6.04
C LYS A 171 -14.70 17.11 7.08
N GLY A 172 -13.96 16.02 7.22
CA GLY A 172 -12.88 15.89 8.18
C GLY A 172 -11.65 16.75 7.83
N LYS A 173 -10.84 17.03 8.84
CA LYS A 173 -9.51 17.60 8.64
C LYS A 173 -8.59 16.51 8.07
N ALA A 174 -7.70 16.86 7.15
CA ALA A 174 -6.77 15.91 6.52
C ALA A 174 -5.98 15.08 7.56
N SER A 175 -5.43 15.72 8.59
CA SER A 175 -4.64 15.02 9.63
C SER A 175 -5.42 14.04 10.52
N GLU A 176 -6.76 14.01 10.40
CA GLU A 176 -7.67 13.18 11.23
C GLU A 176 -8.63 12.34 10.35
N SER A 177 -8.42 12.33 9.06
CA SER A 177 -9.22 11.63 8.06
C SER A 177 -8.32 10.83 7.13
N ILE A 178 -8.91 9.98 6.32
CA ILE A 178 -8.27 9.32 5.20
C ILE A 178 -8.62 10.09 3.94
N ASP A 179 -7.64 10.72 3.35
CA ASP A 179 -7.80 11.53 2.16
C ASP A 179 -7.47 10.70 0.91
N ILE A 180 -8.50 10.43 0.08
CA ILE A 180 -8.33 9.67 -1.16
C ILE A 180 -8.39 10.62 -2.34
N ALA A 181 -7.30 10.71 -3.10
CA ALA A 181 -7.19 11.46 -4.34
C ALA A 181 -7.55 10.57 -5.54
N PHE A 182 -8.75 10.75 -6.10
CA PHE A 182 -9.14 10.11 -7.36
C PHE A 182 -8.58 10.90 -8.54
N VAL A 183 -7.74 10.28 -9.33
CA VAL A 183 -7.12 10.86 -10.53
C VAL A 183 -7.84 10.33 -11.76
N ALA A 184 -8.28 11.23 -12.65
CA ALA A 184 -8.90 10.87 -13.91
C ALA A 184 -7.86 10.33 -14.88
N GLU A 185 -8.12 9.16 -15.50
CA GLU A 185 -7.27 8.58 -16.51
C GLU A 185 -8.11 8.07 -17.70
N GLY A 186 -7.74 8.51 -18.91
CA GLY A 186 -8.51 8.20 -20.11
C GLY A 186 -9.88 8.88 -20.15
N TYR A 187 -10.07 10.02 -19.47
CA TYR A 187 -11.26 10.88 -19.62
C TYR A 187 -10.88 12.14 -20.37
N THR A 188 -11.62 12.44 -21.45
CA THR A 188 -11.47 13.70 -22.20
C THR A 188 -12.13 14.87 -21.45
N GLN A 189 -11.94 16.10 -21.95
CA GLN A 189 -12.55 17.29 -21.35
C GLN A 189 -14.08 17.17 -21.30
N GLU A 190 -14.70 16.60 -22.29
CA GLU A 190 -16.16 16.41 -22.39
C GLU A 190 -16.65 15.35 -21.38
N GLU A 191 -15.77 14.42 -20.97
CA GLU A 191 -16.10 13.32 -20.06
C GLU A 191 -15.86 13.68 -18.57
N MET A 192 -15.41 14.90 -18.22
CA MET A 192 -15.17 15.27 -16.85
C MET A 192 -16.45 15.25 -15.98
N GLY A 193 -17.62 15.43 -16.58
CA GLY A 193 -18.91 15.24 -15.90
C GLY A 193 -19.15 13.78 -15.50
N LYS A 194 -18.84 12.85 -16.41
CA LYS A 194 -18.85 11.41 -16.17
C LYS A 194 -17.84 11.03 -15.09
N PHE A 195 -16.59 11.53 -15.18
CA PHE A 195 -15.55 11.24 -14.20
C PHE A 195 -16.03 11.53 -12.77
N ARG A 196 -16.60 12.72 -12.49
CA ARG A 196 -17.10 13.05 -11.16
C ARG A 196 -18.19 12.09 -10.68
N ALA A 197 -19.12 11.73 -11.55
CA ALA A 197 -20.19 10.76 -11.23
C ALA A 197 -19.60 9.36 -10.96
N ASP A 198 -18.59 8.96 -11.73
CA ASP A 198 -17.87 7.69 -11.54
C ASP A 198 -17.10 7.67 -10.23
N VAL A 199 -16.44 8.78 -9.83
CA VAL A 199 -15.78 8.89 -8.51
C VAL A 199 -16.77 8.70 -7.38
N GLU A 200 -17.92 9.38 -7.40
CA GLU A 200 -18.95 9.23 -6.37
C GLU A 200 -19.45 7.78 -6.29
N ARG A 201 -19.66 7.13 -7.42
CA ARG A 201 -20.12 5.75 -7.53
C ARG A 201 -19.07 4.76 -7.03
N ILE A 202 -17.82 4.86 -7.47
CA ILE A 202 -16.74 3.94 -7.10
C ILE A 202 -16.34 4.13 -5.64
N ALA A 203 -16.21 5.37 -5.15
CA ALA A 203 -15.99 5.64 -3.74
C ALA A 203 -17.14 5.09 -2.88
N GLY A 204 -18.39 5.21 -3.34
CA GLY A 204 -19.55 4.61 -2.70
C GLY A 204 -19.45 3.08 -2.62
N TYR A 205 -18.91 2.41 -3.62
CA TYR A 205 -18.70 0.95 -3.57
C TYR A 205 -17.68 0.55 -2.51
N VAL A 206 -16.56 1.28 -2.41
CA VAL A 206 -15.54 1.04 -1.37
C VAL A 206 -16.09 1.34 0.02
N LEU A 207 -16.73 2.50 0.21
CA LEU A 207 -17.22 2.95 1.52
C LEU A 207 -18.49 2.22 2.01
N ASN A 208 -19.12 1.37 1.20
CA ASN A 208 -20.25 0.55 1.63
C ASN A 208 -19.86 -0.87 2.07
N VAL A 209 -18.57 -1.20 2.10
CA VAL A 209 -18.04 -2.49 2.58
C VAL A 209 -17.46 -2.32 3.98
N GLU A 210 -17.77 -3.26 4.92
CA GLU A 210 -17.17 -3.21 6.26
C GLU A 210 -15.66 -3.58 6.23
N PRO A 211 -14.81 -2.91 7.05
CA PRO A 211 -15.15 -1.89 8.06
C PRO A 211 -15.18 -0.44 7.52
N PHE A 212 -14.88 -0.19 6.24
CA PHE A 212 -14.87 1.16 5.67
C PHE A 212 -16.22 1.88 5.87
N LYS A 213 -17.33 1.14 5.79
CA LYS A 213 -18.68 1.65 6.04
C LYS A 213 -18.84 2.24 7.43
N SER A 214 -18.36 1.54 8.45
CA SER A 214 -18.42 2.02 9.84
C SER A 214 -17.53 3.24 10.10
N TYR A 215 -16.58 3.52 9.23
CA TYR A 215 -15.67 4.67 9.29
C TYR A 215 -15.88 5.66 8.14
N ALA A 216 -17.01 5.59 7.42
CA ALA A 216 -17.23 6.39 6.20
C ALA A 216 -17.14 7.91 6.43
N ASP A 217 -17.47 8.40 7.64
CA ASP A 217 -17.33 9.79 8.05
C ASP A 217 -15.87 10.25 8.25
N ARG A 218 -14.92 9.29 8.29
CA ARG A 218 -13.48 9.52 8.39
C ARG A 218 -12.79 9.59 7.03
N PHE A 219 -13.53 9.50 5.93
CA PHE A 219 -12.99 9.58 4.59
C PHE A 219 -13.31 10.91 3.93
N ASN A 220 -12.31 11.51 3.30
CA ASN A 220 -12.45 12.61 2.38
C ASN A 220 -12.14 12.11 0.96
N ILE A 221 -13.01 12.39 0.01
CA ILE A 221 -12.85 11.97 -1.39
C ILE A 221 -12.67 13.21 -2.26
N TYR A 222 -11.56 13.25 -2.96
CA TYR A 222 -11.22 14.33 -3.89
C TYR A 222 -11.23 13.79 -5.32
N ALA A 223 -11.84 14.54 -6.24
CA ALA A 223 -11.76 14.31 -7.68
C ALA A 223 -10.77 15.28 -8.31
N LEU A 224 -9.79 14.77 -9.03
CA LEU A 224 -8.74 15.51 -9.74
C LEU A 224 -8.99 15.35 -11.24
N GLU A 225 -9.48 16.41 -11.89
CA GLU A 225 -9.93 16.42 -13.26
C GLU A 225 -8.73 16.55 -14.24
N SER A 226 -7.87 15.52 -14.29
CA SER A 226 -6.75 15.41 -15.24
C SER A 226 -7.25 14.96 -16.61
N VAL A 227 -7.20 15.88 -17.58
CA VAL A 227 -7.77 15.66 -18.91
C VAL A 227 -6.81 14.89 -19.79
N SER A 228 -7.28 13.78 -20.38
CA SER A 228 -6.58 13.03 -21.43
C SER A 228 -6.99 13.52 -22.83
N GLU A 229 -6.12 13.35 -23.82
CA GLU A 229 -6.45 13.65 -25.22
C GLU A 229 -7.41 12.59 -25.80
N ASP A 230 -7.14 11.32 -25.46
CA ASP A 230 -7.97 10.17 -25.88
C ASP A 230 -8.79 9.60 -24.72
N SER A 231 -9.95 9.02 -25.06
CA SER A 231 -10.79 8.27 -24.13
C SER A 231 -10.32 6.81 -24.05
N GLY A 232 -10.18 6.31 -22.80
CA GLY A 232 -9.78 4.93 -22.49
C GLY A 232 -8.26 4.71 -22.42
N PRO A 233 -7.82 3.55 -21.88
CA PRO A 233 -6.42 3.18 -21.74
C PRO A 233 -5.88 2.44 -22.96
N ASP A 234 -4.57 2.12 -22.93
CA ASP A 234 -3.96 1.18 -23.86
C ASP A 234 -4.47 -0.25 -23.66
N ILE A 235 -4.73 -0.96 -24.78
CA ILE A 235 -5.06 -2.38 -24.82
C ILE A 235 -4.14 -3.06 -25.84
N PRO A 236 -2.87 -3.33 -25.51
CA PRO A 236 -1.86 -3.81 -26.45
C PRO A 236 -2.25 -5.09 -27.19
N GLY A 237 -2.90 -6.04 -26.50
CA GLY A 237 -3.38 -7.27 -27.12
C GLY A 237 -4.47 -7.07 -28.20
N GLN A 238 -5.04 -5.88 -28.27
CA GLN A 238 -6.01 -5.47 -29.32
C GLN A 238 -5.43 -4.41 -30.28
N HIS A 239 -4.13 -4.08 -30.14
CA HIS A 239 -3.45 -3.02 -30.90
C HIS A 239 -4.13 -1.64 -30.73
N ILE A 240 -4.70 -1.37 -29.55
CA ILE A 240 -5.28 -0.07 -29.17
C ILE A 240 -4.24 0.67 -28.33
N TYR A 241 -3.89 1.88 -28.78
CA TYR A 241 -2.95 2.77 -28.11
C TYR A 241 -3.59 4.16 -28.02
N LYS A 242 -3.53 4.77 -26.84
CA LYS A 242 -4.23 6.00 -26.47
C LYS A 242 -3.27 7.02 -25.89
N ASN A 243 -3.44 8.28 -26.23
CA ASN A 243 -2.69 9.38 -25.64
C ASN A 243 -3.43 9.85 -24.39
N THR A 244 -3.07 9.30 -23.24
CA THR A 244 -3.72 9.60 -21.97
C THR A 244 -2.73 10.21 -20.98
N VAL A 245 -3.26 10.89 -19.95
CA VAL A 245 -2.43 11.68 -19.03
C VAL A 245 -1.46 10.85 -18.20
N LEU A 246 -1.81 9.60 -17.88
CA LEU A 246 -0.95 8.69 -17.11
C LEU A 246 -0.46 7.48 -17.92
N ASN A 247 -0.76 7.40 -19.21
CA ASN A 247 -0.36 6.29 -20.07
C ASN A 247 -0.69 4.92 -19.47
N SER A 248 -1.91 4.76 -18.95
CA SER A 248 -2.35 3.50 -18.37
C SER A 248 -2.52 2.40 -19.42
N THR A 249 -2.16 1.18 -19.06
CA THR A 249 -2.16 0.05 -19.98
C THR A 249 -2.67 -1.23 -19.31
N PHE A 250 -3.42 -2.01 -20.05
CA PHE A 250 -3.64 -3.43 -19.79
C PHE A 250 -2.39 -4.25 -20.15
N TYR A 251 -2.40 -5.53 -19.88
CA TYR A 251 -1.32 -6.49 -20.19
C TYR A 251 0.00 -6.22 -19.45
N THR A 252 -0.04 -5.51 -18.34
CA THR A 252 1.15 -5.39 -17.47
C THR A 252 1.63 -6.80 -17.07
N PHE A 253 2.92 -7.07 -17.29
CA PHE A 253 3.57 -8.38 -17.06
C PHE A 253 2.86 -9.56 -17.75
N ASP A 254 2.36 -9.34 -18.98
CA ASP A 254 1.59 -10.30 -19.79
C ASP A 254 0.25 -10.74 -19.18
N SER A 255 -0.22 -10.09 -18.11
CA SER A 255 -1.52 -10.36 -17.52
C SER A 255 -2.59 -9.46 -18.14
N GLU A 256 -3.50 -10.03 -18.93
CA GLU A 256 -4.52 -9.29 -19.67
C GLU A 256 -5.34 -8.31 -18.84
N ARG A 257 -5.66 -8.69 -17.61
CA ARG A 257 -6.50 -7.91 -16.68
C ARG A 257 -5.73 -6.92 -15.83
N TYR A 258 -4.39 -6.99 -15.83
CA TYR A 258 -3.57 -6.15 -14.97
C TYR A 258 -3.44 -4.77 -15.59
N LEU A 259 -4.22 -3.83 -15.04
CA LEU A 259 -4.39 -2.47 -15.54
C LEU A 259 -3.61 -1.50 -14.67
N THR A 260 -2.46 -1.03 -15.16
CA THR A 260 -1.54 -0.21 -14.38
C THR A 260 -1.05 1.02 -15.13
N THR A 261 -0.36 1.89 -14.43
CA THR A 261 0.50 2.92 -15.01
C THR A 261 1.87 2.92 -14.32
N SER A 262 2.92 3.25 -15.06
CA SER A 262 4.26 3.48 -14.51
C SER A 262 4.61 4.98 -14.37
N ASP A 263 3.70 5.89 -14.75
CA ASP A 263 3.92 7.33 -14.67
C ASP A 263 3.55 7.90 -13.29
N LEU A 264 4.31 7.49 -12.28
CA LEU A 264 4.12 7.98 -10.91
C LEU A 264 4.48 9.46 -10.77
N LYS A 265 5.40 9.95 -11.61
CA LYS A 265 5.76 11.37 -11.55
C LYS A 265 4.54 12.25 -11.82
N THR A 266 3.89 12.06 -12.97
CA THR A 266 2.69 12.81 -13.35
C THR A 266 1.54 12.57 -12.37
N MET A 267 1.34 11.32 -11.93
CA MET A 267 0.32 10.96 -10.94
C MET A 267 0.46 11.78 -9.65
N HIS A 268 1.64 11.86 -9.08
CA HIS A 268 1.90 12.64 -7.87
C HIS A 268 1.91 14.15 -8.13
N ASP A 269 2.33 14.61 -9.31
CA ASP A 269 2.24 16.03 -9.70
C ASP A 269 0.78 16.50 -9.75
N ILE A 270 -0.15 15.60 -10.15
CA ILE A 270 -1.60 15.83 -10.11
C ILE A 270 -2.10 15.75 -8.66
N ALA A 271 -1.75 14.70 -7.91
CA ALA A 271 -2.23 14.47 -6.55
C ALA A 271 -1.86 15.61 -5.59
N ALA A 272 -0.73 16.28 -5.79
CA ALA A 272 -0.25 17.41 -4.97
C ALA A 272 -1.20 18.64 -4.93
N ASN A 273 -2.27 18.65 -5.71
CA ASN A 273 -3.33 19.68 -5.65
C ASN A 273 -4.26 19.56 -4.44
N VAL A 274 -4.28 18.41 -3.76
CA VAL A 274 -5.13 18.11 -2.61
C VAL A 274 -4.33 17.38 -1.54
N PRO A 275 -4.76 17.36 -0.26
CA PRO A 275 -4.23 16.42 0.71
C PRO A 275 -4.56 14.99 0.28
N TYR A 276 -3.64 14.06 0.47
CA TYR A 276 -3.89 12.64 0.17
C TYR A 276 -3.06 11.71 1.05
N ASP A 277 -3.71 10.61 1.47
CA ASP A 277 -3.08 9.42 2.06
C ASP A 277 -2.97 8.31 1.03
N HIS A 278 -3.88 8.30 0.04
CA HIS A 278 -3.92 7.28 -1.00
C HIS A 278 -4.37 7.86 -2.34
N ILE A 279 -3.76 7.38 -3.42
CA ILE A 279 -4.13 7.73 -4.80
C ILE A 279 -4.94 6.59 -5.41
N PHE A 280 -6.10 6.95 -5.97
CA PHE A 280 -6.97 6.04 -6.71
C PHE A 280 -7.06 6.50 -8.16
N VAL A 281 -6.45 5.75 -9.08
CA VAL A 281 -6.52 6.03 -10.52
C VAL A 281 -7.79 5.41 -11.09
N LEU A 282 -8.76 6.26 -11.47
CA LEU A 282 -9.99 5.81 -12.07
C LEU A 282 -9.88 5.85 -13.59
N ILE A 283 -9.96 4.69 -14.23
CA ILE A 283 -9.67 4.52 -15.66
C ILE A 283 -10.96 4.34 -16.45
N ASN A 284 -11.16 5.20 -17.44
CA ASN A 284 -12.36 5.25 -18.26
C ASN A 284 -12.43 4.06 -19.25
N THR A 285 -12.93 2.93 -18.79
CA THR A 285 -13.05 1.72 -19.62
C THR A 285 -14.09 0.75 -19.04
N ASP A 286 -14.72 -0.02 -19.93
CA ASP A 286 -15.63 -1.12 -19.59
C ASP A 286 -14.93 -2.50 -19.60
N LYS A 287 -13.63 -2.56 -19.97
CA LYS A 287 -12.85 -3.79 -19.92
C LYS A 287 -12.48 -4.11 -18.46
N TYR A 288 -12.64 -5.39 -18.08
CA TYR A 288 -12.29 -5.89 -16.75
C TYR A 288 -10.82 -5.69 -16.43
N GLY A 289 -10.52 -5.01 -15.32
CA GLY A 289 -9.16 -4.86 -14.83
C GLY A 289 -9.05 -3.88 -13.66
N GLY A 290 -7.93 -3.99 -12.98
CA GLY A 290 -7.53 -3.17 -11.85
C GLY A 290 -6.15 -3.57 -11.36
N ALA A 291 -5.66 -2.84 -10.36
CA ALA A 291 -4.43 -3.10 -9.63
C ALA A 291 -4.47 -2.40 -8.27
N GLY A 292 -3.94 -3.06 -7.25
CA GLY A 292 -3.74 -2.46 -5.94
C GLY A 292 -2.34 -2.80 -5.44
N ILE A 293 -1.48 -1.78 -5.27
CA ILE A 293 -0.11 -1.96 -4.80
C ILE A 293 0.04 -1.20 -3.50
N TYR A 294 0.49 -1.88 -2.45
CA TYR A 294 0.51 -1.35 -1.08
C TYR A 294 1.26 -0.02 -0.98
N ASN A 295 0.56 1.00 -0.46
CA ASN A 295 1.09 2.36 -0.27
C ASN A 295 1.80 2.92 -1.53
N TYR A 296 1.19 2.63 -2.70
CA TYR A 296 1.67 3.04 -4.00
C TYR A 296 0.54 3.68 -4.80
N TYR A 297 -0.45 2.92 -5.26
CA TYR A 297 -1.75 3.37 -5.72
C TYR A 297 -2.74 2.20 -5.88
N THR A 298 -4.00 2.56 -6.07
CA THR A 298 -5.05 1.64 -6.56
C THR A 298 -5.52 2.10 -7.92
N SER A 299 -5.83 1.19 -8.84
CA SER A 299 -6.50 1.49 -10.10
C SER A 299 -7.69 0.55 -10.33
N CYS A 300 -8.72 1.01 -11.01
CA CYS A 300 -9.76 0.15 -11.51
C CYS A 300 -10.45 0.72 -12.76
N ALA A 301 -11.04 -0.18 -13.56
CA ALA A 301 -11.93 0.17 -14.66
C ALA A 301 -13.23 0.79 -14.11
N SER A 302 -13.68 1.93 -14.67
CA SER A 302 -14.88 2.64 -14.19
C SER A 302 -16.17 1.90 -14.50
N ASP A 303 -16.32 1.31 -15.67
CA ASP A 303 -17.62 0.90 -16.24
C ASP A 303 -17.81 -0.60 -16.37
N HIS A 304 -16.87 -1.43 -15.94
CA HIS A 304 -17.08 -2.86 -15.98
C HIS A 304 -18.13 -3.28 -14.94
N LYS A 305 -18.95 -4.29 -15.28
CA LYS A 305 -20.02 -4.79 -14.40
C LYS A 305 -19.54 -5.26 -13.02
N LEU A 306 -18.26 -5.62 -12.88
CA LEU A 306 -17.61 -6.03 -11.64
C LEU A 306 -16.74 -4.91 -11.02
N SER A 307 -16.86 -3.66 -11.48
CA SER A 307 -16.09 -2.54 -10.91
C SER A 307 -16.36 -2.34 -9.41
N ARG A 308 -17.56 -2.71 -8.94
CA ARG A 308 -17.92 -2.70 -7.51
C ARG A 308 -17.01 -3.65 -6.71
N GLU A 309 -16.86 -4.88 -7.19
CA GLU A 309 -16.08 -5.92 -6.54
C GLU A 309 -14.58 -5.60 -6.64
N VAL A 310 -14.13 -5.23 -7.83
CA VAL A 310 -12.73 -4.88 -8.12
C VAL A 310 -12.27 -3.68 -7.32
N ALA A 311 -13.02 -2.57 -7.29
CA ALA A 311 -12.59 -1.36 -6.60
C ALA A 311 -12.29 -1.59 -5.11
N SER A 312 -13.15 -2.33 -4.40
CA SER A 312 -12.95 -2.64 -2.99
C SER A 312 -11.87 -3.71 -2.75
N HIS A 313 -11.69 -4.66 -3.67
CA HIS A 313 -10.62 -5.66 -3.64
C HIS A 313 -9.25 -4.97 -3.82
N GLU A 314 -9.08 -4.18 -4.88
CA GLU A 314 -7.83 -3.47 -5.16
C GLU A 314 -7.49 -2.42 -4.09
N PHE A 315 -8.50 -1.79 -3.49
CA PHE A 315 -8.29 -0.90 -2.34
C PHE A 315 -7.80 -1.67 -1.11
N GLY A 316 -8.24 -2.92 -0.93
CA GLY A 316 -7.70 -3.83 0.09
C GLY A 316 -6.20 -4.07 -0.08
N HIS A 317 -5.72 -4.26 -1.30
CA HIS A 317 -4.28 -4.34 -1.59
C HIS A 317 -3.59 -2.98 -1.37
N GLY A 318 -4.06 -1.95 -2.08
CA GLY A 318 -3.36 -0.67 -2.19
C GLY A 318 -3.28 0.10 -0.87
N PHE A 319 -4.37 0.16 -0.11
CA PHE A 319 -4.45 0.90 1.14
C PHE A 319 -4.06 0.08 2.37
N VAL A 320 -4.44 -1.21 2.42
CA VAL A 320 -4.29 -2.03 3.62
C VAL A 320 -3.10 -2.98 3.54
N GLY A 321 -2.69 -3.39 2.34
CA GLY A 321 -1.65 -4.39 2.13
C GLY A 321 -2.17 -5.82 2.32
N LEU A 322 -3.44 -6.09 2.00
CA LEU A 322 -3.97 -7.44 1.97
C LEU A 322 -3.37 -8.21 0.79
N ALA A 323 -3.13 -9.50 0.96
CA ALA A 323 -2.76 -10.40 -0.12
C ALA A 323 -4.00 -10.99 -0.80
N ASP A 324 -3.83 -11.46 -2.02
CA ASP A 324 -4.78 -12.38 -2.64
C ASP A 324 -4.88 -13.69 -1.86
N GLU A 325 -6.10 -14.13 -1.58
CA GLU A 325 -6.35 -15.41 -0.91
C GLU A 325 -6.63 -16.54 -1.90
N TYR A 326 -6.64 -16.25 -3.21
CA TYR A 326 -6.81 -17.27 -4.23
C TYR A 326 -5.49 -17.97 -4.58
N TYR A 327 -5.66 -19.18 -5.08
CA TYR A 327 -4.61 -19.99 -5.69
C TYR A 327 -5.26 -20.74 -6.85
N ASN A 328 -4.65 -20.71 -8.00
CA ASN A 328 -5.02 -21.60 -9.10
C ASN A 328 -3.77 -21.91 -9.91
N ASP A 329 -3.76 -23.03 -10.58
CA ASP A 329 -2.61 -23.53 -11.34
C ASP A 329 -2.22 -22.61 -12.50
N SER A 330 -3.11 -21.72 -12.93
CA SER A 330 -2.86 -20.75 -14.02
C SER A 330 -2.16 -19.46 -13.57
N VAL A 331 -2.06 -19.22 -12.25
CA VAL A 331 -1.43 -18.02 -11.66
C VAL A 331 -0.33 -18.40 -10.66
N SER A 332 -0.11 -19.69 -10.40
CA SER A 332 0.95 -20.14 -9.48
C SER A 332 2.31 -19.76 -10.07
N VAL A 333 2.86 -18.66 -9.59
CA VAL A 333 4.26 -18.34 -9.74
C VAL A 333 5.00 -19.19 -8.70
N GLU A 334 5.67 -20.24 -9.16
CA GLU A 334 6.57 -21.01 -8.30
C GLU A 334 7.56 -20.02 -7.69
N ASP A 335 7.80 -20.11 -6.36
CA ASP A 335 8.72 -19.25 -5.60
C ASP A 335 8.31 -17.77 -5.40
N PHE A 336 7.06 -17.38 -5.53
CA PHE A 336 6.63 -16.01 -5.18
C PHE A 336 6.86 -15.74 -3.69
N TYR A 337 6.48 -16.69 -2.80
CA TYR A 337 6.74 -16.60 -1.37
C TYR A 337 7.78 -17.63 -0.91
N ASN A 338 8.68 -17.20 -0.03
CA ASN A 338 9.53 -18.14 0.71
C ASN A 338 8.74 -18.77 1.86
N LEU A 339 8.33 -20.02 1.73
CA LEU A 339 7.52 -20.72 2.74
C LEU A 339 8.23 -20.95 4.09
N LYS A 340 9.51 -20.59 4.22
CA LYS A 340 10.26 -20.60 5.49
C LYS A 340 10.20 -19.26 6.23
N VAL A 341 9.52 -18.28 5.66
CA VAL A 341 9.37 -16.91 6.17
C VAL A 341 7.90 -16.59 6.29
N GLU A 342 7.51 -15.90 7.36
CA GLU A 342 6.15 -15.38 7.49
C GLU A 342 5.94 -14.23 6.51
N PRO A 343 4.91 -14.26 5.64
CA PRO A 343 4.60 -13.15 4.75
C PRO A 343 4.25 -11.90 5.55
N TRP A 344 4.53 -10.73 4.99
CA TRP A 344 4.21 -9.47 5.67
C TRP A 344 2.71 -9.15 5.61
N GLU A 345 1.98 -9.63 4.64
CA GLU A 345 0.56 -9.41 4.46
C GLU A 345 -0.26 -10.02 5.62
N PRO A 346 -1.24 -9.30 6.17
CA PRO A 346 -1.91 -9.72 7.40
C PRO A 346 -2.85 -10.91 7.27
N ASN A 347 -3.35 -11.20 6.06
CA ASN A 347 -4.41 -12.18 5.80
C ASN A 347 -3.93 -13.51 5.19
N ILE A 348 -2.62 -13.73 5.08
CA ILE A 348 -2.03 -15.01 4.72
C ILE A 348 -0.92 -15.39 5.71
N THR A 349 -0.61 -16.68 5.84
CA THR A 349 0.43 -17.18 6.76
C THR A 349 1.07 -18.47 6.26
N THR A 350 2.37 -18.60 6.51
CA THR A 350 3.14 -19.85 6.39
C THR A 350 3.19 -20.62 7.71
N LEU A 351 2.58 -20.09 8.77
CA LEU A 351 2.64 -20.57 10.15
C LEU A 351 4.00 -20.41 10.85
N VAL A 352 4.97 -19.77 10.21
CA VAL A 352 6.32 -19.55 10.78
C VAL A 352 6.28 -18.60 11.98
N ASP A 353 5.44 -17.53 11.89
CA ASP A 353 5.21 -16.58 13.01
C ASP A 353 3.72 -16.27 13.13
N PHE A 354 2.91 -17.33 13.24
CA PHE A 354 1.45 -17.21 13.25
C PHE A 354 0.90 -16.43 14.45
N ASP A 355 1.65 -16.31 15.53
CA ASP A 355 1.25 -15.52 16.71
C ASP A 355 0.98 -14.05 16.39
N ARG A 356 1.61 -13.51 15.34
CA ARG A 356 1.42 -12.14 14.86
C ARG A 356 0.24 -11.98 13.88
N LYS A 357 -0.38 -13.07 13.48
CA LYS A 357 -1.48 -13.09 12.52
C LYS A 357 -2.84 -13.17 13.23
N TRP A 358 -3.71 -14.03 12.80
CA TRP A 358 -5.05 -14.15 13.36
C TRP A 358 -5.21 -15.30 14.36
N LYS A 359 -4.13 -15.81 14.95
CA LYS A 359 -4.18 -16.92 15.92
C LYS A 359 -5.17 -16.67 17.06
N SER A 360 -5.21 -15.42 17.55
CA SER A 360 -6.12 -15.00 18.62
C SER A 360 -7.61 -14.99 18.24
N MET A 361 -7.92 -15.14 16.94
CA MET A 361 -9.29 -15.18 16.42
C MET A 361 -9.78 -16.61 16.17
N LEU A 362 -8.92 -17.62 16.34
CA LEU A 362 -9.33 -19.01 16.20
C LEU A 362 -10.18 -19.47 17.36
N GLU A 363 -11.29 -20.12 17.05
CA GLU A 363 -12.08 -20.84 18.05
C GLU A 363 -11.32 -22.06 18.58
N LYS A 364 -11.64 -22.45 19.82
CA LYS A 364 -11.06 -23.65 20.42
C LYS A 364 -11.45 -24.90 19.63
N GLY A 365 -10.46 -25.68 19.22
CA GLY A 365 -10.68 -26.93 18.48
C GLY A 365 -10.55 -26.83 16.97
N ILE A 366 -10.24 -25.64 16.44
CA ILE A 366 -9.90 -25.49 15.01
C ILE A 366 -8.64 -26.30 14.71
N VAL A 367 -8.74 -27.18 13.72
CA VAL A 367 -7.62 -28.03 13.26
C VAL A 367 -6.83 -27.37 12.13
N THR A 368 -5.58 -27.75 11.98
CA THR A 368 -4.67 -27.26 10.92
C THR A 368 -4.14 -28.42 10.06
N PRO A 369 -4.35 -28.43 8.73
CA PRO A 369 -5.22 -27.55 7.95
C PRO A 369 -6.71 -27.68 8.35
N THR A 370 -7.45 -26.58 8.30
CA THR A 370 -8.89 -26.60 8.50
C THR A 370 -9.56 -27.17 7.26
N PRO A 371 -10.41 -28.22 7.37
CA PRO A 371 -11.09 -28.81 6.22
C PRO A 371 -12.06 -27.83 5.56
N ARG A 372 -12.17 -27.89 4.22
CA ARG A 372 -13.14 -27.09 3.45
C ARG A 372 -14.49 -27.80 3.38
N THR A 373 -15.19 -27.89 4.53
CA THR A 373 -16.51 -28.52 4.66
C THR A 373 -17.53 -27.51 5.19
N GLU A 374 -18.82 -27.78 5.02
CA GLU A 374 -19.93 -26.93 5.51
C GLU A 374 -19.81 -26.60 7.01
N GLU A 375 -19.27 -27.52 7.82
CA GLU A 375 -19.04 -27.30 9.26
C GLU A 375 -18.17 -26.06 9.54
N TYR A 376 -17.24 -25.74 8.64
CA TYR A 376 -16.30 -24.62 8.79
C TYR A 376 -16.66 -23.42 7.93
N GLU A 377 -17.82 -23.44 7.26
CA GLU A 377 -18.27 -22.28 6.49
C GLU A 377 -18.49 -21.07 7.42
N GLY A 378 -17.92 -19.90 7.02
CA GLY A 378 -17.99 -18.67 7.80
C GLY A 378 -17.10 -18.62 9.05
N LYS A 379 -16.42 -19.72 9.42
CA LYS A 379 -15.49 -19.73 10.56
C LYS A 379 -14.09 -19.26 10.15
N VAL A 380 -13.42 -18.60 11.07
CA VAL A 380 -12.00 -18.31 10.96
C VAL A 380 -11.20 -19.56 11.24
N GLY A 381 -10.33 -19.95 10.31
CA GLY A 381 -9.53 -21.18 10.40
C GLY A 381 -8.15 -20.99 9.77
N LEU A 382 -7.60 -22.10 9.30
CA LEU A 382 -6.31 -22.19 8.59
C LEU A 382 -6.50 -23.06 7.35
N PHE A 383 -7.07 -22.45 6.31
CA PHE A 383 -7.42 -23.13 5.07
C PHE A 383 -6.23 -23.12 4.11
N GLU A 384 -5.66 -24.30 3.83
CA GLU A 384 -4.50 -24.39 2.96
C GLU A 384 -4.83 -23.86 1.56
N GLY A 385 -3.94 -23.01 1.06
CA GLY A 385 -4.03 -22.27 -0.20
C GLY A 385 -4.31 -20.78 0.00
N GLY A 386 -3.50 -19.93 -0.68
CA GLY A 386 -3.54 -18.47 -0.66
C GLY A 386 -2.23 -17.89 -1.21
N GLY A 387 -2.20 -16.60 -1.56
CA GLY A 387 -1.00 -15.96 -2.09
C GLY A 387 -0.45 -16.66 -3.34
N TYR A 388 -1.32 -17.11 -4.22
CA TYR A 388 -1.00 -17.89 -5.43
C TYR A 388 -0.40 -19.29 -5.15
N MET A 389 -0.23 -19.68 -3.87
CA MET A 389 0.37 -20.94 -3.46
C MET A 389 -0.72 -21.94 -3.05
N SER A 390 -0.74 -23.14 -3.65
CA SER A 390 -1.72 -24.19 -3.32
C SER A 390 -1.36 -24.95 -2.04
N LYS A 391 -0.07 -24.94 -1.63
CA LYS A 391 0.48 -25.66 -0.48
C LYS A 391 1.41 -24.80 0.36
N GLY A 392 1.41 -25.05 1.67
CA GLY A 392 2.29 -24.40 2.62
C GLY A 392 1.94 -22.95 2.96
N MET A 393 0.94 -22.37 2.30
CA MET A 393 0.34 -21.08 2.59
C MET A 393 -1.10 -21.30 3.05
N PHE A 394 -1.58 -20.47 3.99
CA PHE A 394 -2.92 -20.60 4.55
C PHE A 394 -3.64 -19.27 4.49
N SER A 395 -4.95 -19.34 4.20
CA SER A 395 -5.89 -18.23 4.24
C SER A 395 -6.87 -18.38 5.41
N PRO A 396 -7.50 -17.29 5.91
CA PRO A 396 -8.26 -17.31 7.16
C PRO A 396 -9.65 -17.93 7.04
N VAL A 397 -10.25 -17.93 5.85
CA VAL A 397 -11.62 -18.43 5.60
C VAL A 397 -11.69 -19.18 4.28
N MET A 398 -12.81 -19.89 4.06
CA MET A 398 -13.03 -20.63 2.82
C MET A 398 -13.18 -19.70 1.61
N ASP A 399 -13.86 -18.57 1.78
CA ASP A 399 -14.09 -17.57 0.74
C ASP A 399 -14.19 -16.15 1.33
N CYS A 400 -13.58 -15.19 0.65
CA CYS A 400 -13.43 -13.80 1.07
C CYS A 400 -13.44 -12.90 -0.17
N LYS A 401 -13.68 -11.59 0.01
CA LYS A 401 -13.50 -10.58 -1.03
C LYS A 401 -12.10 -10.60 -1.65
N MET A 402 -11.06 -10.91 -0.85
CA MET A 402 -9.68 -11.09 -1.34
C MET A 402 -9.45 -12.43 -2.05
N LYS A 403 -10.49 -13.24 -2.27
CA LYS A 403 -10.41 -14.52 -2.94
C LYS A 403 -11.25 -14.61 -4.20
N THR A 404 -12.51 -14.19 -4.12
CA THR A 404 -13.46 -14.27 -5.24
C THR A 404 -14.31 -13.01 -5.33
N ASN A 405 -14.85 -12.75 -6.52
CA ASN A 405 -15.82 -11.67 -6.72
C ASN A 405 -17.26 -12.03 -6.24
N ASN A 406 -17.43 -13.19 -5.58
CA ASN A 406 -18.74 -13.65 -5.10
C ASN A 406 -19.09 -13.18 -3.69
N LYS A 407 -18.11 -12.59 -2.98
CA LYS A 407 -18.31 -12.08 -1.61
C LYS A 407 -18.42 -10.56 -1.61
N ASP A 408 -19.49 -10.06 -0.99
CA ASP A 408 -19.71 -8.63 -0.84
C ASP A 408 -18.79 -8.01 0.24
N GLU A 409 -18.35 -8.81 1.23
CA GLU A 409 -17.64 -8.34 2.41
C GLU A 409 -16.24 -8.98 2.54
N PHE A 410 -15.36 -8.27 3.21
CA PHE A 410 -14.10 -8.84 3.71
C PHE A 410 -14.36 -9.85 4.84
N CYS A 411 -13.52 -10.86 4.95
CA CYS A 411 -13.59 -11.80 6.09
C CYS A 411 -13.18 -11.09 7.41
N PRO A 412 -13.48 -11.67 8.58
CA PRO A 412 -13.18 -11.04 9.87
C PRO A 412 -11.70 -10.67 10.06
N VAL A 413 -10.76 -11.44 9.49
CA VAL A 413 -9.33 -11.17 9.57
C VAL A 413 -8.95 -9.96 8.71
N CYS A 414 -9.45 -9.90 7.47
CA CYS A 414 -9.25 -8.77 6.57
C CYS A 414 -9.89 -7.50 7.13
N GLN A 415 -11.12 -7.58 7.69
CA GLN A 415 -11.78 -6.45 8.36
C GLN A 415 -10.93 -5.89 9.50
N LYS A 416 -10.37 -6.75 10.34
CA LYS A 416 -9.49 -6.33 11.44
C LYS A 416 -8.21 -5.66 10.93
N ALA A 417 -7.65 -6.14 9.84
CA ALA A 417 -6.49 -5.49 9.21
C ALA A 417 -6.85 -4.12 8.65
N CYS A 418 -8.00 -3.99 7.96
CA CYS A 418 -8.53 -2.73 7.46
C CYS A 418 -8.76 -1.73 8.62
N GLU A 419 -9.41 -2.16 9.70
CA GLU A 419 -9.68 -1.30 10.87
C GLU A 419 -8.38 -0.78 11.50
N ARG A 420 -7.36 -1.63 11.65
CA ARG A 420 -6.06 -1.22 12.16
C ARG A 420 -5.40 -0.17 11.27
N MET A 421 -5.48 -0.31 9.95
CA MET A 421 -4.92 0.65 9.01
C MET A 421 -5.68 1.98 9.04
N ILE A 422 -7.02 1.93 9.08
CA ILE A 422 -7.87 3.12 9.25
C ILE A 422 -7.46 3.90 10.50
N ARG A 423 -7.46 3.25 11.67
CA ARG A 423 -7.10 3.88 12.96
C ARG A 423 -5.70 4.48 12.93
N PHE A 424 -4.74 3.77 12.38
CA PHE A 424 -3.38 4.27 12.24
C PHE A 424 -3.32 5.54 11.39
N THR A 425 -4.02 5.55 10.26
CA THR A 425 -4.02 6.69 9.32
C THR A 425 -4.72 7.91 9.91
N ILE A 426 -5.80 7.73 10.67
CA ILE A 426 -6.51 8.85 11.33
C ILE A 426 -5.89 9.28 12.68
N GLY A 427 -4.77 8.66 13.09
CA GLY A 427 -4.05 9.00 14.30
C GLY A 427 -4.68 8.49 15.61
N GLU A 428 -5.36 7.32 15.56
CA GLU A 428 -5.96 6.64 16.73
C GLU A 428 -5.11 5.46 17.22
#